data_afbc9dedc0bb94b9b5e0039fe3e6fe4c
#
_entry.id   afbc9dedc0bb94b9b5e0039fe3e6fe4c
#
_cell.length_a   1.000
_cell.length_b   1.000
_cell.length_c   1.000
_cell.angle_alpha   90.00
_cell.angle_beta   90.00
_cell.angle_gamma   90.00
#
_symmetry.space_group_name_H-M   'P 1'
#
loop_
_entity.id
_entity.type
_entity.pdbx_description
1 polymer ?
#
loop_
_entity_poly.entity_id
_entity_poly.type
_entity_poly.pdbx_seq_one_letter_code
_entity_poly.pdbx_strand_id
1 'polypeptide(L)'
;MQRRTFLTGTALGAALAAVPLGAPRRADAAGSAASATAAVSSLHDLQKAIDGAAPGARIVLADGDYTVPSGGSLKVTGKNGTQAAPITITAASRGGVVLRGERGFVFDASSNITVSGFSFRQSTTLEIPASCSRVRLTRNDFRLADIAGLHWVMVRADDTKVDRNHFHGKTTLGVYLCVEGAGGTAMAQRAHILRNHFSDHTFAGDNGGEPIRLGVSPRALSAAHATVEYNLFERCDGDPEAVSVKSSDNIVRYNTVRDSVGGIVLRHGNRTRVEGNYLLGGKDGLRVYGNDHLIANNYLAGLTGRALVVGGGSTRDHHSGETAEERRGNDACDRAVIVHNTLLGNAETLLGESRTHEPRQVVVADNLLVGDFGKLVAMGPTTGFTWQGNMLWGAAADGDIPTGGYTRRDPALRRGADGIFRLTAGSPAIGRATLARPAVTEDIDGHPRGSARDIGADEYTTAAPLRRPLTAADVGPNAP
;
A
#
# COMPACT_ATOMS: atom_id res chain seq x y z
N MET A 1 -48.01 -45.63 6.31
CA MET A 1 -48.63 -46.64 5.41
C MET A 1 -48.00 -46.51 4.04
N GLN A 2 -47.42 -47.65 3.61
CA GLN A 2 -47.22 -48.11 2.22
C GLN A 2 -46.29 -47.29 1.34
N ARG A 3 -45.42 -47.86 0.51
CA ARG A 3 -44.72 -49.17 0.40
C ARG A 3 -43.65 -48.95 -0.68
N ARG A 4 -42.53 -49.62 -0.51
CA ARG A 4 -41.44 -49.79 -1.51
C ARG A 4 -41.98 -50.53 -2.75
N THR A 5 -41.35 -50.26 -3.93
CA THR A 5 -41.22 -51.28 -4.95
C THR A 5 -39.87 -51.14 -5.70
N PHE A 6 -39.12 -52.23 -5.63
CA PHE A 6 -37.93 -52.52 -6.46
C PHE A 6 -38.40 -52.99 -7.82
N LEU A 7 -37.65 -52.69 -8.88
CA LEU A 7 -37.67 -53.50 -10.12
C LEU A 7 -36.27 -53.69 -10.66
N THR A 8 -35.95 -54.96 -10.82
CA THR A 8 -34.73 -55.58 -11.29
C THR A 8 -34.70 -55.70 -12.82
N GLY A 9 -33.50 -55.55 -13.40
CA GLY A 9 -32.95 -56.41 -14.41
C GLY A 9 -33.31 -56.17 -15.87
N THR A 10 -32.32 -56.01 -16.70
CA THR A 10 -31.91 -57.03 -17.69
C THR A 10 -30.71 -56.54 -18.48
N ALA A 11 -29.70 -57.37 -18.58
CA ALA A 11 -28.49 -57.22 -19.42
C ALA A 11 -28.84 -57.50 -20.88
N LEU A 12 -28.38 -56.64 -21.78
CA LEU A 12 -28.24 -56.97 -23.19
C LEU A 12 -26.78 -56.71 -23.61
N GLY A 13 -26.10 -57.76 -23.99
CA GLY A 13 -24.79 -57.70 -24.54
C GLY A 13 -24.80 -57.10 -25.97
N ALA A 14 -23.84 -56.25 -26.24
CA ALA A 14 -23.52 -55.83 -27.61
C ALA A 14 -22.02 -55.96 -27.85
N ALA A 15 -21.73 -56.55 -28.99
CA ALA A 15 -20.41 -56.98 -29.44
C ALA A 15 -19.42 -55.82 -29.59
N LEU A 16 -18.20 -56.04 -29.13
CA LEU A 16 -17.04 -55.18 -29.40
C LEU A 16 -16.59 -55.32 -30.85
N ALA A 17 -16.71 -54.25 -31.62
CA ALA A 17 -15.93 -54.07 -32.84
C ALA A 17 -14.63 -53.37 -32.49
N ALA A 18 -13.50 -54.02 -32.71
CA ALA A 18 -12.17 -53.47 -32.52
C ALA A 18 -11.87 -52.41 -33.58
N VAL A 19 -11.70 -51.16 -33.11
CA VAL A 19 -11.13 -50.05 -33.89
C VAL A 19 -9.63 -50.01 -33.62
N PRO A 20 -8.74 -49.92 -34.61
CA PRO A 20 -7.30 -49.89 -34.37
C PRO A 20 -6.91 -48.56 -33.68
N LEU A 21 -6.24 -48.69 -32.56
CA LEU A 21 -5.61 -47.60 -31.83
C LEU A 21 -4.53 -46.94 -32.70
N GLY A 22 -4.83 -45.76 -33.25
CA GLY A 22 -3.83 -44.87 -33.80
C GLY A 22 -2.85 -44.48 -32.74
N ALA A 23 -1.56 -44.60 -33.02
CA ALA A 23 -0.48 -44.17 -32.14
C ALA A 23 -0.67 -42.73 -31.70
N PRO A 24 -0.41 -42.38 -30.41
CA PRO A 24 -0.48 -41.01 -29.97
C PRO A 24 0.56 -40.20 -30.73
N ARG A 25 0.10 -39.19 -31.50
CA ARG A 25 0.99 -38.12 -31.96
C ARG A 25 1.63 -37.53 -30.74
N ARG A 26 2.95 -37.61 -30.63
CA ARG A 26 3.73 -36.80 -29.71
C ARG A 26 3.31 -35.34 -29.99
N ALA A 27 2.68 -34.73 -29.03
CA ALA A 27 2.64 -33.28 -28.97
C ALA A 27 4.12 -32.85 -28.88
N ASP A 28 4.60 -32.20 -29.90
CA ASP A 28 5.87 -31.51 -29.85
C ASP A 28 5.80 -30.59 -28.61
N ALA A 29 6.61 -30.93 -27.61
CA ALA A 29 6.86 -30.05 -26.49
C ALA A 29 7.40 -28.77 -27.13
N ALA A 30 6.60 -27.71 -27.10
CA ALA A 30 7.08 -26.35 -27.39
C ALA A 30 8.31 -26.16 -26.50
N GLY A 31 9.47 -26.25 -27.09
CA GLY A 31 10.74 -26.08 -26.40
C GLY A 31 10.67 -24.74 -25.68
N SER A 32 10.85 -24.75 -24.36
CA SER A 32 11.14 -23.58 -23.59
C SER A 32 12.35 -22.90 -24.27
N ALA A 33 12.08 -21.86 -25.06
CA ALA A 33 13.14 -21.07 -25.66
C ALA A 33 14.00 -20.57 -24.48
N ALA A 34 15.24 -21.03 -24.42
CA ALA A 34 16.18 -20.59 -23.41
C ALA A 34 16.21 -19.06 -23.45
N SER A 35 15.92 -18.40 -22.33
CA SER A 35 15.92 -16.93 -22.22
C SER A 35 17.29 -16.43 -22.70
N ALA A 36 17.32 -15.73 -23.83
CA ALA A 36 18.55 -15.18 -24.38
C ALA A 36 19.09 -14.12 -23.41
N THR A 37 20.25 -14.41 -22.81
CA THR A 37 20.93 -13.44 -21.93
C THR A 37 22.00 -12.70 -22.73
N ALA A 38 21.87 -11.36 -22.80
CA ALA A 38 22.88 -10.48 -23.39
C ALA A 38 23.61 -9.75 -22.27
N ALA A 39 24.92 -9.97 -22.12
CA ALA A 39 25.77 -9.19 -21.25
C ALA A 39 26.40 -8.03 -22.06
N VAL A 40 26.25 -6.80 -21.57
CA VAL A 40 26.72 -5.60 -22.26
C VAL A 40 27.49 -4.71 -21.28
N SER A 41 28.42 -3.88 -21.81
CA SER A 41 29.28 -3.01 -20.99
C SER A 41 29.26 -1.53 -21.42
N SER A 42 28.36 -1.17 -22.33
CA SER A 42 28.16 0.22 -22.76
C SER A 42 26.69 0.57 -22.92
N LEU A 43 26.34 1.86 -22.85
CA LEU A 43 24.96 2.32 -23.10
C LEU A 43 24.54 2.10 -24.56
N HIS A 44 25.49 2.14 -25.51
CA HIS A 44 25.22 1.86 -26.92
C HIS A 44 24.80 0.40 -27.09
N ASP A 45 25.55 -0.54 -26.53
CA ASP A 45 25.23 -1.96 -26.63
C ASP A 45 23.96 -2.31 -25.83
N LEU A 46 23.73 -1.62 -24.69
CA LEU A 46 22.49 -1.74 -23.94
C LEU A 46 21.30 -1.35 -24.80
N GLN A 47 21.34 -0.21 -25.48
CA GLN A 47 20.28 0.23 -26.37
C GLN A 47 20.06 -0.77 -27.51
N LYS A 48 21.13 -1.20 -28.16
CA LYS A 48 21.06 -2.22 -29.24
C LYS A 48 20.42 -3.54 -28.74
N ALA A 49 20.78 -3.97 -27.54
CA ALA A 49 20.18 -5.17 -26.95
C ALA A 49 18.69 -4.96 -26.61
N ILE A 50 18.30 -3.77 -26.12
CA ILE A 50 16.89 -3.41 -25.89
C ILE A 50 16.12 -3.41 -27.24
N ASP A 51 16.70 -2.82 -28.28
CA ASP A 51 16.08 -2.73 -29.62
C ASP A 51 15.82 -4.14 -30.21
N GLY A 52 16.72 -5.08 -29.97
CA GLY A 52 16.60 -6.47 -30.41
C GLY A 52 15.82 -7.39 -29.44
N ALA A 53 15.35 -6.88 -28.31
CA ALA A 53 14.75 -7.74 -27.27
C ALA A 53 13.41 -8.37 -27.70
N ALA A 54 13.31 -9.68 -27.50
CA ALA A 54 12.09 -10.48 -27.64
C ALA A 54 11.58 -10.92 -26.26
N PRO A 55 10.35 -11.43 -26.14
CA PRO A 55 9.83 -11.96 -24.89
C PRO A 55 10.81 -12.95 -24.23
N GLY A 56 11.07 -12.76 -22.94
CA GLY A 56 12.01 -13.56 -22.16
C GLY A 56 13.47 -13.08 -22.24
N ALA A 57 13.80 -12.09 -23.04
CA ALA A 57 15.16 -11.54 -23.11
C ALA A 57 15.59 -11.01 -21.73
N ARG A 58 16.85 -11.35 -21.37
CA ARG A 58 17.52 -10.81 -20.18
C ARG A 58 18.75 -10.04 -20.61
N ILE A 59 18.77 -8.72 -20.38
CA ILE A 59 19.87 -7.83 -20.75
C ILE A 59 20.55 -7.42 -19.45
N VAL A 60 21.86 -7.71 -19.34
CA VAL A 60 22.64 -7.46 -18.12
C VAL A 60 23.70 -6.42 -18.44
N LEU A 61 23.58 -5.23 -17.86
CA LEU A 61 24.61 -4.19 -17.96
C LEU A 61 25.68 -4.40 -16.89
N ALA A 62 26.93 -4.41 -17.30
CA ALA A 62 28.07 -4.50 -16.39
C ALA A 62 28.08 -3.34 -15.38
N ASP A 63 28.59 -3.60 -14.19
CA ASP A 63 28.71 -2.57 -13.16
C ASP A 63 29.61 -1.41 -13.64
N GLY A 64 29.27 -0.20 -13.24
CA GLY A 64 29.97 1.01 -13.62
C GLY A 64 29.11 2.26 -13.51
N ASP A 65 29.77 3.42 -13.67
CA ASP A 65 29.11 4.72 -13.78
C ASP A 65 28.85 5.05 -15.26
N TYR A 66 27.58 5.22 -15.61
CA TYR A 66 27.15 5.51 -16.98
C TYR A 66 26.42 6.85 -17.03
N THR A 67 26.89 7.74 -17.90
CA THR A 67 26.22 9.03 -18.14
C THR A 67 25.51 8.98 -19.50
N VAL A 68 24.19 9.11 -19.47
CA VAL A 68 23.39 9.28 -20.68
C VAL A 68 23.72 10.67 -21.26
N PRO A 69 24.11 10.75 -22.55
CA PRO A 69 24.44 12.04 -23.17
C PRO A 69 23.29 13.04 -23.09
N SER A 70 23.61 14.34 -23.09
CA SER A 70 22.60 15.41 -23.08
C SER A 70 21.63 15.26 -24.24
N GLY A 71 20.33 15.41 -23.96
CA GLY A 71 19.26 15.19 -24.92
C GLY A 71 19.00 13.73 -25.29
N GLY A 72 19.85 12.79 -24.79
CA GLY A 72 19.70 11.35 -25.02
C GLY A 72 18.81 10.67 -23.98
N SER A 73 18.52 9.39 -24.22
CA SER A 73 17.80 8.49 -23.31
C SER A 73 17.99 7.04 -23.72
N LEU A 74 17.77 6.11 -22.81
CA LEU A 74 17.64 4.69 -23.10
C LEU A 74 16.17 4.40 -23.42
N LYS A 75 15.88 4.11 -24.68
CA LYS A 75 14.50 3.95 -25.16
C LYS A 75 14.02 2.51 -25.00
N VAL A 76 12.89 2.32 -24.37
CA VAL A 76 12.13 1.06 -24.29
C VAL A 76 10.80 1.30 -24.98
N THR A 77 10.83 1.26 -26.33
CA THR A 77 9.67 1.61 -27.17
C THR A 77 9.20 0.40 -27.95
N GLY A 78 7.89 0.11 -27.90
CA GLY A 78 7.27 -1.01 -28.61
C GLY A 78 7.76 -2.38 -28.16
N LYS A 79 8.31 -2.50 -26.94
CA LYS A 79 8.86 -3.74 -26.41
C LYS A 79 7.83 -4.48 -25.58
N ASN A 80 7.47 -5.66 -26.02
CA ASN A 80 6.41 -6.43 -25.40
C ASN A 80 6.90 -7.80 -24.98
N GLY A 81 7.17 -7.97 -23.69
CA GLY A 81 7.30 -9.27 -23.06
C GLY A 81 5.94 -9.95 -22.88
N THR A 82 5.93 -11.09 -22.21
CA THR A 82 4.69 -11.71 -21.71
C THR A 82 4.76 -11.85 -20.19
N GLN A 83 3.64 -12.13 -19.55
CA GLN A 83 3.63 -12.35 -18.10
C GLN A 83 4.54 -13.53 -17.70
N ALA A 84 4.59 -14.60 -18.53
CA ALA A 84 5.46 -15.75 -18.31
C ALA A 84 6.92 -15.50 -18.75
N ALA A 85 7.15 -14.57 -19.68
CA ALA A 85 8.44 -14.28 -20.26
C ALA A 85 8.65 -12.75 -20.40
N PRO A 86 8.80 -12.01 -19.30
CA PRO A 86 9.05 -10.57 -19.34
C PRO A 86 10.41 -10.26 -19.95
N ILE A 87 10.53 -9.10 -20.56
CA ILE A 87 11.84 -8.55 -20.95
C ILE A 87 12.47 -7.93 -19.70
N THR A 88 13.67 -8.37 -19.34
CA THR A 88 14.36 -7.93 -18.13
C THR A 88 15.62 -7.16 -18.48
N ILE A 89 15.70 -5.92 -18.04
CA ILE A 89 16.89 -5.06 -18.12
C ILE A 89 17.45 -4.96 -16.72
N THR A 90 18.65 -5.43 -16.46
CA THR A 90 19.17 -5.52 -15.10
C THR A 90 20.65 -5.11 -15.02
N ALA A 91 21.05 -4.54 -13.88
CA ALA A 91 22.45 -4.40 -13.51
C ALA A 91 23.08 -5.79 -13.25
N ALA A 92 24.37 -5.93 -13.42
CA ALA A 92 25.11 -7.14 -13.09
C ALA A 92 25.07 -7.41 -11.59
N SER A 93 25.28 -6.40 -10.77
CA SER A 93 25.05 -6.46 -9.33
C SER A 93 24.07 -5.37 -8.87
N ARG A 94 23.41 -5.59 -7.75
CA ARG A 94 22.44 -4.64 -7.18
C ARG A 94 23.13 -3.34 -6.80
N GLY A 95 22.69 -2.23 -7.42
CA GLY A 95 23.28 -0.90 -7.20
C GLY A 95 24.62 -0.67 -7.89
N GLY A 96 25.17 -1.69 -8.57
CA GLY A 96 26.47 -1.60 -9.25
C GLY A 96 26.47 -0.77 -10.52
N VAL A 97 25.32 -0.55 -11.13
CA VAL A 97 25.15 0.35 -12.27
C VAL A 97 24.59 1.68 -11.78
N VAL A 98 25.39 2.73 -11.84
CA VAL A 98 24.95 4.10 -11.57
C VAL A 98 24.62 4.80 -12.89
N LEU A 99 23.34 5.16 -13.07
CA LEU A 99 22.85 5.81 -14.28
C LEU A 99 22.64 7.30 -14.03
N ARG A 100 23.44 8.14 -14.70
CA ARG A 100 23.44 9.59 -14.59
C ARG A 100 22.97 10.26 -15.89
N GLY A 101 22.78 11.57 -15.84
CA GLY A 101 22.38 12.41 -16.96
C GLY A 101 21.06 13.09 -16.73
N GLU A 102 20.52 13.67 -17.79
CA GLU A 102 19.19 14.31 -17.74
C GLU A 102 18.11 13.24 -17.62
N ARG A 103 18.15 12.24 -18.47
CA ARG A 103 17.16 11.13 -18.54
C ARG A 103 17.86 9.78 -18.50
N GLY A 104 17.26 8.82 -17.83
CA GLY A 104 17.64 7.42 -17.91
C GLY A 104 16.81 6.69 -18.95
N PHE A 105 15.91 5.78 -18.49
CA PHE A 105 14.97 5.08 -19.35
C PHE A 105 13.78 5.95 -19.73
N VAL A 106 13.37 5.84 -21.00
CA VAL A 106 12.11 6.38 -21.52
C VAL A 106 11.30 5.22 -22.07
N PHE A 107 10.09 5.04 -21.53
CA PHE A 107 9.19 3.98 -21.90
C PHE A 107 8.11 4.50 -22.85
N ASP A 108 7.73 3.70 -23.84
CA ASP A 108 6.58 3.98 -24.70
C ASP A 108 6.06 2.68 -25.31
N ALA A 109 4.73 2.57 -25.41
CA ALA A 109 4.02 1.46 -26.07
C ALA A 109 4.59 0.06 -25.71
N SER A 110 4.95 -0.15 -24.45
CA SER A 110 5.68 -1.33 -24.00
C SER A 110 4.96 -2.04 -22.86
N SER A 111 5.13 -3.37 -22.81
CA SER A 111 4.48 -4.18 -21.77
C SER A 111 5.35 -5.32 -21.24
N ASN A 112 5.10 -5.70 -19.97
CA ASN A 112 5.82 -6.76 -19.28
C ASN A 112 7.36 -6.54 -19.32
N ILE A 113 7.77 -5.36 -18.91
CA ILE A 113 9.18 -4.93 -18.82
C ILE A 113 9.60 -4.92 -17.35
N THR A 114 10.75 -5.47 -17.05
CA THR A 114 11.36 -5.37 -15.71
C THR A 114 12.66 -4.60 -15.79
N VAL A 115 12.81 -3.57 -14.95
CA VAL A 115 14.07 -2.83 -14.73
C VAL A 115 14.55 -3.07 -13.31
N SER A 116 15.76 -3.60 -13.15
CA SER A 116 16.22 -4.11 -11.85
C SER A 116 17.67 -3.76 -11.55
N GLY A 117 17.93 -3.37 -10.29
CA GLY A 117 19.27 -3.28 -9.74
C GLY A 117 20.07 -2.01 -10.09
N PHE A 118 19.43 -1.03 -10.68
CA PHE A 118 20.07 0.25 -11.05
C PHE A 118 20.09 1.24 -9.89
N SER A 119 21.11 2.09 -9.86
CA SER A 119 21.17 3.32 -9.06
C SER A 119 20.88 4.52 -9.95
N PHE A 120 19.67 5.08 -9.85
CA PHE A 120 19.22 6.22 -10.64
C PHE A 120 19.67 7.54 -10.03
N ARG A 121 20.36 8.38 -10.83
CA ARG A 121 20.90 9.70 -10.46
C ARG A 121 20.57 10.78 -11.50
N GLN A 122 19.50 10.59 -12.26
CA GLN A 122 19.05 11.50 -13.31
C GLN A 122 18.41 12.78 -12.74
N SER A 123 18.29 13.81 -13.58
CA SER A 123 17.73 15.12 -13.19
C SER A 123 16.29 15.36 -13.63
N THR A 124 15.65 14.40 -14.28
CA THR A 124 14.22 14.45 -14.66
C THR A 124 13.46 13.27 -14.07
N THR A 125 12.14 13.37 -14.05
CA THR A 125 11.24 12.29 -13.63
C THR A 125 11.45 11.04 -14.48
N LEU A 126 11.51 9.87 -13.83
CA LEU A 126 11.34 8.59 -14.51
C LEU A 126 9.86 8.30 -14.63
N GLU A 127 9.34 8.38 -15.84
CA GLU A 127 7.92 8.18 -16.11
C GLU A 127 7.64 6.82 -16.75
N ILE A 128 6.58 6.16 -16.28
CA ILE A 128 5.97 4.99 -16.91
C ILE A 128 4.63 5.46 -17.48
N PRO A 129 4.57 5.81 -18.78
CA PRO A 129 3.40 6.43 -19.39
C PRO A 129 2.24 5.45 -19.55
N ALA A 130 1.04 5.98 -19.74
CA ALA A 130 -0.19 5.20 -19.92
C ALA A 130 -0.21 4.35 -21.22
N SER A 131 0.70 4.61 -22.16
CA SER A 131 0.91 3.73 -23.32
C SER A 131 1.56 2.40 -22.97
N CYS A 132 2.07 2.25 -21.74
CA CYS A 132 2.68 1.04 -21.23
C CYS A 132 1.73 0.25 -20.32
N SER A 133 2.09 -0.99 -20.00
CA SER A 133 1.43 -1.79 -18.97
C SER A 133 2.37 -2.84 -18.37
N ARG A 134 2.10 -3.27 -17.14
CA ARG A 134 2.87 -4.33 -16.46
C ARG A 134 4.38 -4.06 -16.46
N VAL A 135 4.76 -2.81 -16.25
CA VAL A 135 6.16 -2.43 -16.02
C VAL A 135 6.50 -2.69 -14.56
N ARG A 136 7.66 -3.28 -14.32
CA ARG A 136 8.16 -3.52 -12.96
C ARG A 136 9.48 -2.79 -12.75
N LEU A 137 9.50 -1.92 -11.73
CA LEU A 137 10.73 -1.34 -11.18
C LEU A 137 11.06 -2.07 -9.88
N THR A 138 12.18 -2.80 -9.85
CA THR A 138 12.49 -3.62 -8.68
C THR A 138 13.97 -3.55 -8.31
N ARG A 139 14.24 -3.54 -7.00
CA ARG A 139 15.60 -3.58 -6.44
C ARG A 139 16.50 -2.44 -6.94
N ASN A 140 15.91 -1.29 -7.27
CA ASN A 140 16.62 -0.09 -7.68
C ASN A 140 16.85 0.85 -6.49
N ASP A 141 17.86 1.67 -6.62
CA ASP A 141 18.16 2.77 -5.72
C ASP A 141 17.85 4.10 -6.43
N PHE A 142 16.90 4.86 -5.88
CA PHE A 142 16.46 6.15 -6.39
C PHE A 142 16.98 7.28 -5.50
N ARG A 143 17.92 8.02 -6.01
CA ARG A 143 18.38 9.29 -5.47
C ARG A 143 18.59 10.25 -6.63
N LEU A 144 17.48 10.68 -7.23
CA LEU A 144 17.49 11.61 -8.34
C LEU A 144 17.97 12.99 -7.89
N ALA A 145 18.15 13.90 -8.83
CA ALA A 145 18.53 15.26 -8.51
C ALA A 145 17.56 15.90 -7.51
N ASP A 146 18.11 16.60 -6.54
CA ASP A 146 17.32 17.26 -5.49
C ASP A 146 16.88 18.66 -5.95
N ILE A 147 15.96 18.66 -6.92
CA ILE A 147 15.41 19.87 -7.55
C ILE A 147 14.00 20.08 -7.00
N ALA A 148 13.68 21.30 -6.59
CA ALA A 148 12.35 21.66 -6.13
C ALA A 148 11.30 21.44 -7.22
N GLY A 149 10.19 20.80 -6.85
CA GLY A 149 9.11 20.43 -7.78
C GLY A 149 9.34 19.15 -8.58
N LEU A 150 10.55 18.57 -8.54
CA LEU A 150 10.83 17.31 -9.23
C LEU A 150 10.19 16.13 -8.49
N HIS A 151 9.20 15.49 -9.12
CA HIS A 151 8.72 14.16 -8.72
C HIS A 151 9.67 13.11 -9.32
N TRP A 152 10.09 12.13 -8.51
CA TRP A 152 11.14 11.22 -8.96
C TRP A 152 10.64 10.11 -9.88
N VAL A 153 9.55 9.44 -9.48
CA VAL A 153 8.92 8.40 -10.30
C VAL A 153 7.45 8.72 -10.50
N MET A 154 6.99 8.68 -11.75
CA MET A 154 5.61 8.89 -12.13
C MET A 154 5.05 7.65 -12.82
N VAL A 155 4.02 7.04 -12.25
CA VAL A 155 3.33 5.87 -12.80
C VAL A 155 1.98 6.31 -13.37
N ARG A 156 1.79 6.08 -14.67
CA ARG A 156 0.51 6.29 -15.37
C ARG A 156 0.00 5.01 -16.03
N ALA A 157 0.82 3.96 -16.02
CA ALA A 157 0.54 2.68 -16.65
C ALA A 157 -0.16 1.71 -15.71
N ASP A 158 -1.11 0.96 -16.23
CA ASP A 158 -1.81 -0.10 -15.51
C ASP A 158 -0.89 -1.26 -15.12
N ASP A 159 -1.27 -1.96 -14.05
CA ASP A 159 -0.58 -3.14 -13.54
C ASP A 159 0.92 -2.94 -13.26
N THR A 160 1.32 -1.69 -13.01
CA THR A 160 2.72 -1.36 -12.68
C THR A 160 3.08 -1.87 -11.30
N LYS A 161 4.24 -2.51 -11.20
CA LYS A 161 4.79 -2.97 -9.92
C LYS A 161 6.06 -2.20 -9.56
N VAL A 162 6.07 -1.58 -8.39
CA VAL A 162 7.23 -0.89 -7.81
C VAL A 162 7.59 -1.60 -6.51
N ASP A 163 8.63 -2.45 -6.56
CA ASP A 163 8.90 -3.29 -5.39
C ASP A 163 10.39 -3.37 -5.05
N ARG A 164 10.67 -3.44 -3.74
CA ARG A 164 12.03 -3.57 -3.21
C ARG A 164 12.99 -2.48 -3.70
N ASN A 165 12.51 -1.28 -3.93
CA ASN A 165 13.36 -0.14 -4.25
C ASN A 165 13.66 0.66 -2.98
N HIS A 166 14.72 1.45 -3.02
CA HIS A 166 15.01 2.45 -2.00
C HIS A 166 14.90 3.86 -2.61
N PHE A 167 14.08 4.70 -2.01
CA PHE A 167 13.91 6.11 -2.35
C PHE A 167 14.40 6.93 -1.17
N HIS A 168 15.43 7.77 -1.37
CA HIS A 168 16.02 8.47 -0.24
C HIS A 168 16.77 9.75 -0.59
N GLY A 169 16.87 10.66 0.38
CA GLY A 169 17.77 11.82 0.35
C GLY A 169 17.25 12.99 -0.44
N LYS A 170 15.93 13.25 -0.47
CA LYS A 170 15.33 14.46 -1.02
C LYS A 170 15.13 15.51 0.07
N THR A 171 15.63 16.71 -0.14
CA THR A 171 15.53 17.83 0.80
C THR A 171 14.66 18.99 0.29
N THR A 172 14.20 18.88 -0.96
CA THR A 172 13.41 19.91 -1.64
C THR A 172 11.98 19.41 -1.90
N LEU A 173 11.07 20.32 -2.22
CA LEU A 173 9.71 20.03 -2.67
C LEU A 173 9.72 18.96 -3.78
N GLY A 174 8.82 18.00 -3.72
CA GLY A 174 8.61 16.95 -4.72
C GLY A 174 8.41 15.57 -4.11
N VAL A 175 7.64 14.75 -4.77
CA VAL A 175 7.20 13.42 -4.33
C VAL A 175 8.16 12.35 -4.81
N TYR A 176 8.43 11.32 -3.99
CA TYR A 176 9.24 10.20 -4.45
C TYR A 176 8.52 9.36 -5.51
N LEU A 177 7.26 8.96 -5.24
CA LEU A 177 6.49 8.08 -6.12
C LEU A 177 5.04 8.58 -6.27
N CYS A 178 4.72 9.03 -7.47
CA CYS A 178 3.35 9.40 -7.84
C CYS A 178 2.70 8.29 -8.66
N VAL A 179 1.43 8.00 -8.38
CA VAL A 179 0.56 7.19 -9.24
C VAL A 179 -0.58 8.07 -9.70
N GLU A 180 -0.68 8.27 -11.00
CA GLU A 180 -1.75 9.05 -11.65
C GLU A 180 -2.40 8.20 -12.75
N GLY A 181 -2.79 8.77 -13.88
CA GLY A 181 -3.37 8.07 -15.00
C GLY A 181 -3.14 8.82 -16.32
N ALA A 182 -3.78 8.36 -17.37
CA ALA A 182 -3.56 8.83 -18.75
C ALA A 182 -3.87 10.31 -18.98
N GLY A 183 -4.71 10.91 -18.15
CA GLY A 183 -5.13 12.30 -18.26
C GLY A 183 -6.50 12.51 -17.60
N GLY A 184 -6.98 13.75 -17.55
CA GLY A 184 -8.26 14.06 -16.93
C GLY A 184 -8.40 13.51 -15.53
N THR A 185 -9.45 12.76 -15.29
CA THR A 185 -9.73 12.11 -14.00
C THR A 185 -9.27 10.65 -13.93
N ALA A 186 -8.75 10.06 -15.03
CA ALA A 186 -8.36 8.64 -15.07
C ALA A 186 -7.22 8.32 -14.10
N MET A 187 -7.28 7.16 -13.46
CA MET A 187 -6.21 6.60 -12.63
C MET A 187 -5.60 5.38 -13.29
N ALA A 188 -4.28 5.21 -13.15
CA ALA A 188 -3.61 3.94 -13.41
C ALA A 188 -4.21 2.87 -12.51
N GLN A 189 -4.51 1.71 -13.09
CA GLN A 189 -5.21 0.64 -12.41
C GLN A 189 -4.22 -0.36 -11.81
N ARG A 190 -4.50 -0.83 -10.59
CA ARG A 190 -3.83 -1.96 -9.94
C ARG A 190 -2.31 -1.77 -9.78
N ALA A 191 -1.87 -0.53 -9.57
CA ALA A 191 -0.48 -0.28 -9.18
C ALA A 191 -0.16 -1.02 -7.87
N HIS A 192 0.96 -1.76 -7.83
CA HIS A 192 1.37 -2.52 -6.66
C HIS A 192 2.71 -2.03 -6.12
N ILE A 193 2.69 -1.37 -4.99
CA ILE A 193 3.85 -0.75 -4.33
C ILE A 193 4.19 -1.60 -3.10
N LEU A 194 5.30 -2.34 -3.16
CA LEU A 194 5.56 -3.45 -2.25
C LEU A 194 7.01 -3.49 -1.77
N ARG A 195 7.23 -3.61 -0.46
CA ARG A 195 8.56 -3.81 0.14
C ARG A 195 9.60 -2.77 -0.28
N ASN A 196 9.16 -1.55 -0.57
CA ASN A 196 10.09 -0.46 -0.80
C ASN A 196 10.52 0.15 0.55
N HIS A 197 11.71 0.72 0.57
CA HIS A 197 12.18 1.58 1.62
C HIS A 197 12.07 3.04 1.15
N PHE A 198 11.31 3.85 1.86
CA PHE A 198 11.25 5.29 1.68
C PHE A 198 11.89 5.94 2.90
N SER A 199 12.93 6.72 2.71
CA SER A 199 13.61 7.34 3.84
C SER A 199 14.15 8.74 3.52
N ASP A 200 14.42 9.50 4.58
CA ASP A 200 15.18 10.73 4.52
C ASP A 200 14.64 11.75 3.50
N HIS A 201 13.32 11.96 3.50
CA HIS A 201 12.67 13.08 2.84
C HIS A 201 12.53 14.21 3.84
N THR A 202 13.42 15.20 3.78
CA THR A 202 13.55 16.24 4.81
C THR A 202 13.09 17.63 4.35
N PHE A 203 12.34 17.71 3.25
CA PHE A 203 11.67 18.95 2.86
C PHE A 203 10.70 19.38 3.96
N ALA A 204 10.97 20.47 4.64
CA ALA A 204 10.16 20.97 5.76
C ALA A 204 8.98 21.83 5.26
N GLY A 205 8.04 21.20 4.55
CA GLY A 205 6.84 21.86 4.02
C GLY A 205 5.55 21.19 4.45
N ASP A 206 4.45 21.87 4.20
CA ASP A 206 3.11 21.38 4.56
C ASP A 206 2.41 20.61 3.45
N ASN A 207 2.98 20.57 2.24
CA ASN A 207 2.37 19.92 1.07
C ASN A 207 3.38 19.71 -0.06
N GLY A 208 3.34 18.53 -0.68
CA GLY A 208 4.12 18.20 -1.86
C GLY A 208 5.47 17.52 -1.58
N GLY A 209 5.70 17.05 -0.36
CA GLY A 209 6.86 16.24 0.04
C GLY A 209 6.49 14.80 0.41
N GLU A 210 5.39 14.29 -0.12
CA GLU A 210 4.94 12.93 0.17
C GLU A 210 5.90 11.88 -0.38
N PRO A 211 6.28 10.84 0.36
CA PRO A 211 6.91 9.64 -0.21
C PRO A 211 6.05 8.95 -1.26
N ILE A 212 4.76 8.78 -1.01
CA ILE A 212 3.80 8.20 -1.98
C ILE A 212 2.59 9.10 -2.13
N ARG A 213 2.20 9.36 -3.38
CA ARG A 213 0.93 10.02 -3.70
C ARG A 213 0.14 9.21 -4.73
N LEU A 214 -1.08 8.80 -4.35
CA LEU A 214 -2.01 8.06 -5.20
C LEU A 214 -3.10 9.01 -5.72
N GLY A 215 -2.88 9.59 -6.89
CA GLY A 215 -3.79 10.55 -7.51
C GLY A 215 -3.60 11.99 -7.07
N VAL A 216 -4.52 12.82 -7.51
CA VAL A 216 -4.67 14.24 -7.16
C VAL A 216 -6.15 14.56 -7.00
N SER A 217 -6.51 15.67 -6.36
CA SER A 217 -7.91 16.00 -6.04
C SER A 217 -8.91 15.79 -7.19
N PRO A 218 -8.64 16.22 -8.46
CA PRO A 218 -9.57 15.95 -9.56
C PRO A 218 -9.85 14.47 -9.83
N ARG A 219 -8.99 13.56 -9.35
CA ARG A 219 -9.10 12.11 -9.52
C ARG A 219 -9.78 11.40 -8.33
N ALA A 220 -10.25 12.13 -7.35
CA ALA A 220 -10.80 11.61 -6.09
C ALA A 220 -11.81 10.48 -6.28
N LEU A 221 -12.75 10.63 -7.20
CA LEU A 221 -13.81 9.63 -7.43
C LEU A 221 -13.37 8.45 -8.30
N SER A 222 -12.19 8.52 -8.90
CA SER A 222 -11.70 7.46 -9.79
C SER A 222 -11.12 6.32 -8.98
N ALA A 223 -11.62 5.11 -9.22
CA ALA A 223 -11.05 3.90 -8.65
C ALA A 223 -9.65 3.68 -9.23
N ALA A 224 -8.68 3.40 -8.38
CA ALA A 224 -7.33 3.03 -8.80
C ALA A 224 -7.01 1.56 -8.51
N HIS A 225 -7.69 0.96 -7.53
CA HIS A 225 -7.42 -0.40 -7.05
C HIS A 225 -5.92 -0.62 -6.76
N ALA A 226 -5.22 0.44 -6.36
CA ALA A 226 -3.80 0.35 -6.01
C ALA A 226 -3.62 -0.33 -4.65
N THR A 227 -2.52 -1.09 -4.53
CA THR A 227 -2.14 -1.71 -3.27
C THR A 227 -0.76 -1.19 -2.84
N VAL A 228 -0.70 -0.62 -1.63
CA VAL A 228 0.53 -0.17 -0.96
C VAL A 228 0.75 -1.04 0.27
N GLU A 229 1.70 -1.96 0.20
CA GLU A 229 1.86 -2.94 1.29
C GLU A 229 3.31 -3.29 1.60
N TYR A 230 3.57 -3.62 2.86
CA TYR A 230 4.90 -4.02 3.34
C TYR A 230 6.01 -3.02 3.01
N ASN A 231 5.72 -1.73 2.91
CA ASN A 231 6.74 -0.70 2.74
C ASN A 231 7.18 -0.16 4.12
N LEU A 232 8.42 0.26 4.20
CA LEU A 232 8.97 0.96 5.34
C LEU A 232 9.16 2.43 5.01
N PHE A 233 8.66 3.30 5.89
CA PHE A 233 8.85 4.75 5.85
C PHE A 233 9.61 5.17 7.11
N GLU A 234 10.78 5.77 6.94
CA GLU A 234 11.64 6.24 8.03
C GLU A 234 12.13 7.65 7.77
N ARG A 235 11.99 8.54 8.73
CA ARG A 235 12.42 9.96 8.61
C ARG A 235 11.84 10.61 7.34
N CYS A 236 10.56 10.36 7.12
CA CYS A 236 9.78 10.95 6.04
C CYS A 236 9.10 12.21 6.57
N ASP A 237 9.84 13.31 6.61
CA ASP A 237 9.48 14.57 7.25
C ASP A 237 9.08 15.65 6.24
N GLY A 238 9.04 15.29 4.95
CA GLY A 238 8.79 16.22 3.85
C GLY A 238 7.35 16.73 3.77
N ASP A 239 6.42 16.01 4.37
CA ASP A 239 4.99 16.34 4.35
C ASP A 239 4.31 15.64 5.53
N PRO A 240 3.24 16.19 6.11
CA PRO A 240 2.40 15.45 7.08
C PRO A 240 1.77 14.14 6.53
N GLU A 241 1.98 13.84 5.26
CA GLU A 241 1.42 12.68 4.54
C GLU A 241 2.55 11.80 3.98
N ALA A 242 2.99 10.77 4.68
CA ALA A 242 3.94 9.78 4.13
C ALA A 242 3.28 8.97 3.00
N VAL A 243 1.98 8.69 3.13
CA VAL A 243 1.15 8.13 2.07
C VAL A 243 -0.08 9.01 1.91
N SER A 244 -0.18 9.70 0.79
CA SER A 244 -1.30 10.55 0.45
C SER A 244 -2.21 9.87 -0.58
N VAL A 245 -3.42 9.49 -0.15
CA VAL A 245 -4.42 8.86 -1.03
C VAL A 245 -5.40 9.91 -1.51
N LYS A 246 -5.46 10.11 -2.83
CA LYS A 246 -6.34 11.08 -3.52
C LYS A 246 -7.10 10.40 -4.67
N SER A 247 -7.46 9.14 -4.49
CA SER A 247 -8.27 8.32 -5.41
C SER A 247 -9.04 7.26 -4.63
N SER A 248 -9.98 6.57 -5.28
CA SER A 248 -10.87 5.61 -4.63
C SER A 248 -10.41 4.15 -4.75
N ASP A 249 -11.00 3.27 -3.92
CA ASP A 249 -10.87 1.81 -3.97
C ASP A 249 -9.43 1.28 -3.80
N ASN A 250 -8.66 1.87 -2.91
CA ASN A 250 -7.28 1.48 -2.64
C ASN A 250 -7.14 0.59 -1.39
N ILE A 251 -6.00 -0.07 -1.30
CA ILE A 251 -5.59 -0.84 -0.11
C ILE A 251 -4.23 -0.32 0.35
N VAL A 252 -4.14 0.10 1.61
CA VAL A 252 -2.89 0.50 2.27
C VAL A 252 -2.72 -0.39 3.51
N ARG A 253 -1.82 -1.37 3.46
CA ARG A 253 -1.74 -2.37 4.52
C ARG A 253 -0.33 -2.86 4.83
N TYR A 254 -0.15 -3.31 6.06
CA TYR A 254 1.08 -3.96 6.52
C TYR A 254 2.35 -3.13 6.34
N ASN A 255 2.20 -1.82 6.22
CA ASN A 255 3.32 -0.90 6.16
C ASN A 255 3.80 -0.54 7.57
N THR A 256 5.04 -0.15 7.67
CA THR A 256 5.61 0.43 8.88
C THR A 256 6.01 1.87 8.60
N VAL A 257 5.46 2.80 9.36
CA VAL A 257 5.88 4.21 9.41
C VAL A 257 6.52 4.44 10.76
N ARG A 258 7.76 4.92 10.79
CA ARG A 258 8.43 5.21 12.05
C ARG A 258 9.27 6.47 11.98
N ASP A 259 9.37 7.14 13.10
CA ASP A 259 10.26 8.31 13.25
C ASP A 259 10.06 9.35 12.12
N SER A 260 8.81 9.53 11.70
CA SER A 260 8.42 10.38 10.56
C SER A 260 7.38 11.41 10.99
N VAL A 261 7.45 12.60 10.40
CA VAL A 261 6.38 13.61 10.57
C VAL A 261 5.11 13.15 9.86
N GLY A 262 5.25 12.56 8.68
CA GLY A 262 4.14 12.12 7.86
C GLY A 262 3.52 10.79 8.28
N GLY A 263 2.17 10.74 8.30
CA GLY A 263 1.37 9.54 8.49
C GLY A 263 0.71 9.03 7.21
N ILE A 264 -0.33 8.20 7.35
CA ILE A 264 -1.16 7.73 6.22
C ILE A 264 -2.42 8.59 6.17
N VAL A 265 -2.65 9.27 5.05
CA VAL A 265 -3.76 10.20 4.90
C VAL A 265 -4.64 9.83 3.71
N LEU A 266 -5.91 9.55 4.00
CA LEU A 266 -6.95 9.44 2.99
C LEU A 266 -7.44 10.86 2.73
N ARG A 267 -6.73 11.56 1.84
CA ARG A 267 -6.94 13.00 1.60
C ARG A 267 -8.19 13.27 0.76
N HIS A 268 -8.45 12.39 -0.21
CA HIS A 268 -9.61 12.39 -1.08
C HIS A 268 -9.93 10.96 -1.51
N GLY A 269 -11.16 10.75 -1.99
CA GLY A 269 -11.61 9.47 -2.51
C GLY A 269 -12.35 8.64 -1.47
N ASN A 270 -12.83 7.49 -1.90
CA ASN A 270 -13.76 6.66 -1.13
C ASN A 270 -13.31 5.20 -1.12
N ARG A 271 -13.87 4.40 -0.21
CA ARG A 271 -13.74 2.93 -0.15
C ARG A 271 -12.31 2.40 -0.09
N THR A 272 -11.42 3.18 0.52
CA THR A 272 -10.06 2.74 0.80
C THR A 272 -10.01 1.91 2.08
N ARG A 273 -9.23 0.83 2.06
CA ARG A 273 -8.95 -0.01 3.23
C ARG A 273 -7.55 0.32 3.76
N VAL A 274 -7.46 0.65 5.05
CA VAL A 274 -6.19 0.88 5.78
C VAL A 274 -6.10 -0.16 6.87
N GLU A 275 -5.25 -1.17 6.69
CA GLU A 275 -5.28 -2.36 7.53
C GLU A 275 -3.89 -2.83 7.97
N GLY A 276 -3.75 -3.16 9.24
CA GLY A 276 -2.56 -3.84 9.75
C GLY A 276 -1.26 -3.03 9.61
N ASN A 277 -1.34 -1.71 9.61
CA ASN A 277 -0.16 -0.86 9.55
C ASN A 277 0.36 -0.58 10.95
N TYR A 278 1.68 -0.49 11.08
CA TYR A 278 2.37 -0.02 12.27
C TYR A 278 2.81 1.44 12.08
N LEU A 279 2.36 2.35 12.95
CA LEU A 279 2.81 3.74 13.00
C LEU A 279 3.44 3.97 14.37
N LEU A 280 4.76 4.12 14.41
CA LEU A 280 5.56 4.02 15.63
C LEU A 280 6.46 5.23 15.80
N GLY A 281 6.25 6.01 16.85
CA GLY A 281 6.96 7.27 17.04
C GLY A 281 6.60 8.28 15.95
N GLY A 282 7.42 9.33 15.79
CA GLY A 282 7.11 10.39 14.83
C GLY A 282 6.01 11.33 15.29
N LYS A 283 5.27 11.94 14.35
CA LYS A 283 4.29 12.97 14.70
C LYS A 283 2.85 12.52 14.43
N ASP A 284 2.43 12.45 13.18
CA ASP A 284 1.04 12.19 12.81
C ASP A 284 0.81 10.73 12.38
N GLY A 285 -0.38 10.21 12.67
CA GLY A 285 -0.79 8.84 12.37
C GLY A 285 -1.70 8.73 11.15
N LEU A 286 -2.96 8.36 11.39
CA LEU A 286 -3.97 8.22 10.34
C LEU A 286 -4.87 9.45 10.31
N ARG A 287 -5.13 9.98 9.12
CA ARG A 287 -6.12 11.05 8.92
C ARG A 287 -7.06 10.66 7.78
N VAL A 288 -8.36 10.70 8.03
CA VAL A 288 -9.36 10.07 7.15
C VAL A 288 -10.40 11.08 6.72
N TYR A 289 -10.45 11.36 5.43
CA TYR A 289 -11.51 12.11 4.75
C TYR A 289 -12.13 11.24 3.67
N GLY A 290 -13.34 11.59 3.22
CA GLY A 290 -14.08 10.80 2.24
C GLY A 290 -14.88 9.66 2.87
N ASN A 291 -15.47 8.82 2.05
CA ASN A 291 -16.58 7.97 2.44
C ASN A 291 -16.26 6.48 2.39
N ASP A 292 -16.99 5.71 3.21
CA ASP A 292 -17.06 4.25 3.14
C ASP A 292 -15.70 3.54 3.35
N HIS A 293 -14.80 4.11 4.14
CA HIS A 293 -13.48 3.56 4.43
C HIS A 293 -13.53 2.45 5.50
N LEU A 294 -12.60 1.51 5.40
CA LEU A 294 -12.32 0.53 6.46
C LEU A 294 -10.93 0.79 7.06
N ILE A 295 -10.90 1.11 8.35
CA ILE A 295 -9.67 1.35 9.13
C ILE A 295 -9.58 0.25 10.20
N ALA A 296 -8.78 -0.78 9.97
CA ALA A 296 -8.81 -1.97 10.81
C ALA A 296 -7.42 -2.49 11.19
N ASN A 297 -7.29 -3.05 12.38
CA ASN A 297 -6.06 -3.71 12.85
C ASN A 297 -4.80 -2.84 12.79
N ASN A 298 -4.90 -1.51 12.77
CA ASN A 298 -3.71 -0.67 12.80
C ASN A 298 -3.20 -0.49 14.23
N TYR A 299 -1.89 -0.42 14.37
CA TYR A 299 -1.22 -0.19 15.64
C TYR A 299 -0.48 1.15 15.60
N LEU A 300 -0.94 2.11 16.41
CA LEU A 300 -0.44 3.46 16.46
C LEU A 300 0.11 3.74 17.86
N ALA A 301 1.42 3.93 18.01
CA ALA A 301 2.01 4.07 19.32
C ALA A 301 3.11 5.13 19.40
N GLY A 302 3.09 5.92 20.48
CA GLY A 302 4.12 6.88 20.81
C GLY A 302 4.21 8.06 19.86
N LEU A 303 3.11 8.42 19.19
CA LEU A 303 3.05 9.58 18.30
C LEU A 303 2.99 10.88 19.12
N THR A 304 3.76 11.88 18.69
CA THR A 304 3.86 13.18 19.36
C THR A 304 2.79 14.17 18.93
N GLY A 305 1.99 13.83 17.91
CA GLY A 305 0.83 14.56 17.45
C GLY A 305 -0.42 13.67 17.46
N ARG A 306 -1.19 13.70 16.39
CA ARG A 306 -2.52 13.10 16.29
C ARG A 306 -2.43 11.65 15.78
N ALA A 307 -2.92 10.70 16.58
CA ALA A 307 -2.85 9.29 16.19
C ALA A 307 -3.90 8.91 15.13
N LEU A 308 -5.19 9.17 15.40
CA LEU A 308 -6.24 8.91 14.41
C LEU A 308 -7.21 10.08 14.36
N VAL A 309 -7.37 10.65 13.17
CA VAL A 309 -8.27 11.79 12.93
C VAL A 309 -9.40 11.37 11.99
N VAL A 310 -10.63 11.55 12.43
CA VAL A 310 -11.84 11.42 11.60
C VAL A 310 -12.17 12.82 11.07
N GLY A 311 -11.91 13.05 9.80
CA GLY A 311 -11.88 14.37 9.21
C GLY A 311 -13.27 14.97 9.00
N GLY A 312 -13.46 16.19 9.46
CA GLY A 312 -14.54 17.06 9.00
C GLY A 312 -14.24 17.58 7.58
N GLY A 313 -15.28 17.88 6.80
CA GLY A 313 -15.13 18.34 5.41
C GLY A 313 -15.45 19.83 5.21
N SER A 314 -14.86 20.43 4.20
CA SER A 314 -15.37 21.67 3.60
C SER A 314 -16.51 21.39 2.63
N THR A 315 -16.65 20.12 2.22
CA THR A 315 -17.70 19.60 1.36
C THR A 315 -18.21 18.26 1.89
N ARG A 316 -19.29 17.74 1.29
CA ARG A 316 -19.86 16.43 1.57
C ARG A 316 -20.34 15.78 0.28
N ASP A 317 -19.98 14.49 0.12
CA ASP A 317 -20.36 13.65 -1.01
C ASP A 317 -19.93 14.25 -2.36
N HIS A 318 -18.63 14.36 -2.59
CA HIS A 318 -18.09 14.73 -3.90
C HIS A 318 -18.76 13.94 -5.03
N HIS A 319 -19.13 14.61 -6.10
CA HIS A 319 -19.83 14.03 -7.24
C HIS A 319 -19.21 14.39 -8.59
N SER A 320 -19.60 13.73 -9.66
CA SER A 320 -19.00 13.86 -11.00
C SER A 320 -19.19 15.23 -11.66
N GLY A 321 -20.20 16.02 -11.24
CA GLY A 321 -20.48 17.34 -11.80
C GLY A 321 -19.64 18.48 -11.26
N GLU A 322 -18.79 18.24 -10.27
CA GLU A 322 -17.96 19.27 -9.66
C GLU A 322 -16.81 19.72 -10.54
N THR A 323 -16.45 20.99 -10.42
CA THR A 323 -15.23 21.55 -10.99
C THR A 323 -13.99 20.99 -10.27
N ALA A 324 -12.82 21.16 -10.90
CA ALA A 324 -11.54 20.77 -10.27
C ALA A 324 -11.26 21.57 -8.99
N GLU A 325 -11.76 22.79 -8.86
CA GLU A 325 -11.59 23.63 -7.68
C GLU A 325 -12.45 23.13 -6.51
N GLU A 326 -13.74 22.88 -6.75
CA GLU A 326 -14.64 22.29 -5.75
C GLU A 326 -14.10 20.97 -5.23
N ARG A 327 -13.50 20.15 -6.12
CA ARG A 327 -12.90 18.86 -5.76
C ARG A 327 -11.66 18.95 -4.86
N ARG A 328 -11.08 20.15 -4.69
CA ARG A 328 -9.96 20.37 -3.74
C ARG A 328 -10.41 20.40 -2.28
N GLY A 329 -11.69 20.62 -2.02
CA GLY A 329 -12.25 20.55 -0.69
C GLY A 329 -12.07 19.16 -0.07
N ASN A 330 -11.86 19.08 1.23
CA ASN A 330 -11.91 17.80 1.91
C ASN A 330 -13.37 17.36 2.01
N ASP A 331 -13.65 16.13 1.61
CA ASP A 331 -14.94 15.51 1.84
C ASP A 331 -15.05 15.03 3.29
N ALA A 332 -16.18 15.27 3.95
CA ALA A 332 -16.38 14.78 5.33
C ALA A 332 -16.27 13.26 5.38
N CYS A 333 -15.69 12.74 6.45
CA CYS A 333 -15.54 11.30 6.62
C CYS A 333 -16.87 10.66 7.03
N ASP A 334 -17.65 10.21 6.07
CA ASP A 334 -18.94 9.58 6.34
C ASP A 334 -18.86 8.06 6.16
N ARG A 335 -19.65 7.32 6.95
CA ARG A 335 -19.84 5.85 6.86
C ARG A 335 -18.56 5.03 7.00
N ALA A 336 -17.49 5.62 7.54
CA ALA A 336 -16.26 4.89 7.81
C ALA A 336 -16.46 3.85 8.92
N VAL A 337 -15.69 2.77 8.85
CA VAL A 337 -15.62 1.72 9.89
C VAL A 337 -14.22 1.70 10.48
N ILE A 338 -14.12 2.03 11.75
CA ILE A 338 -12.87 2.08 12.53
C ILE A 338 -12.95 0.98 13.57
N VAL A 339 -12.25 -0.13 13.35
CA VAL A 339 -12.45 -1.36 14.13
C VAL A 339 -11.14 -2.11 14.41
N HIS A 340 -11.04 -2.68 15.59
CA HIS A 340 -9.87 -3.47 16.01
C HIS A 340 -8.52 -2.72 15.88
N ASN A 341 -8.48 -1.40 16.06
CA ASN A 341 -7.21 -0.69 16.11
C ASN A 341 -6.70 -0.60 17.55
N THR A 342 -5.39 -0.54 17.74
CA THR A 342 -4.73 -0.25 19.01
C THR A 342 -4.02 1.09 18.92
N LEU A 343 -4.42 2.04 19.76
CA LEU A 343 -3.83 3.36 19.89
C LEU A 343 -3.23 3.48 21.29
N LEU A 344 -1.90 3.57 21.39
CA LEU A 344 -1.18 3.42 22.66
C LEU A 344 -0.21 4.57 22.90
N GLY A 345 -0.39 5.31 24.01
CA GLY A 345 0.56 6.32 24.47
C GLY A 345 0.84 7.43 23.48
N ASN A 346 -0.17 7.88 22.74
CA ASN A 346 -0.07 8.98 21.79
C ASN A 346 -0.42 10.32 22.48
N ALA A 347 0.11 11.42 21.98
CA ALA A 347 -0.20 12.74 22.52
C ALA A 347 -1.69 13.09 22.36
N GLU A 348 -2.25 12.80 21.19
CA GLU A 348 -3.68 12.90 20.90
C GLU A 348 -4.16 11.59 20.25
N THR A 349 -5.17 10.93 20.85
CA THR A 349 -5.47 9.53 20.51
C THR A 349 -6.48 9.41 19.38
N LEU A 350 -7.75 9.69 19.60
CA LEU A 350 -8.82 9.63 18.59
C LEU A 350 -9.54 10.97 18.53
N LEU A 351 -9.50 11.61 17.38
CA LEU A 351 -9.96 12.98 17.20
C LEU A 351 -10.96 13.13 16.07
N GLY A 352 -11.87 14.10 16.22
CA GLY A 352 -12.64 14.68 15.13
C GLY A 352 -12.06 16.02 14.70
N GLU A 353 -12.37 16.45 13.50
CA GLU A 353 -12.11 17.82 13.04
C GLU A 353 -13.41 18.61 12.93
N SER A 354 -13.43 19.81 13.50
CA SER A 354 -14.54 20.74 13.32
C SER A 354 -14.34 21.52 12.02
N ARG A 355 -15.20 21.25 11.02
CA ARG A 355 -15.27 21.97 9.73
C ARG A 355 -16.73 22.23 9.38
N THR A 356 -16.98 22.76 8.19
CA THR A 356 -18.35 23.03 7.70
C THR A 356 -19.26 21.81 7.76
N HIS A 357 -18.72 20.65 7.43
CA HIS A 357 -19.41 19.37 7.50
C HIS A 357 -18.70 18.44 8.48
N GLU A 358 -19.38 18.08 9.55
CA GLU A 358 -18.93 17.08 10.51
C GLU A 358 -19.03 15.65 9.95
N PRO A 359 -18.21 14.69 10.40
CA PRO A 359 -18.35 13.29 10.04
C PRO A 359 -19.71 12.72 10.46
N ARG A 360 -20.26 11.76 9.71
CA ARG A 360 -21.55 11.11 10.01
C ARG A 360 -21.51 9.60 9.82
N GLN A 361 -22.36 8.89 10.59
CA GLN A 361 -22.60 7.46 10.45
C GLN A 361 -21.32 6.60 10.54
N VAL A 362 -20.32 7.09 11.25
CA VAL A 362 -19.07 6.34 11.45
C VAL A 362 -19.28 5.27 12.52
N VAL A 363 -18.73 4.10 12.29
CA VAL A 363 -18.68 3.01 13.27
C VAL A 363 -17.32 2.99 13.93
N VAL A 364 -17.28 3.16 15.24
CA VAL A 364 -16.06 3.08 16.07
C VAL A 364 -16.26 1.93 17.06
N ALA A 365 -15.68 0.78 16.75
CA ALA A 365 -15.96 -0.43 17.51
C ALA A 365 -14.72 -1.28 17.79
N ASP A 366 -14.70 -1.91 18.96
CA ASP A 366 -13.70 -2.91 19.34
C ASP A 366 -12.25 -2.42 19.23
N ASN A 367 -12.03 -1.10 19.39
CA ASN A 367 -10.70 -0.50 19.42
C ASN A 367 -10.16 -0.49 20.86
N LEU A 368 -8.83 -0.58 20.99
CA LEU A 368 -8.13 -0.43 22.25
C LEU A 368 -7.43 0.94 22.29
N LEU A 369 -7.86 1.79 23.21
CA LEU A 369 -7.34 3.15 23.40
C LEU A 369 -6.67 3.26 24.76
N VAL A 370 -5.36 3.49 24.80
CA VAL A 370 -4.57 3.56 26.04
C VAL A 370 -3.72 4.82 26.06
N GLY A 371 -3.84 5.62 27.10
CA GLY A 371 -3.06 6.85 27.24
C GLY A 371 -3.21 7.49 28.62
N ASP A 372 -2.26 8.34 28.96
CA ASP A 372 -2.17 8.95 30.29
C ASP A 372 -2.40 10.45 30.29
N PHE A 373 -2.53 11.07 29.13
CA PHE A 373 -2.66 12.52 29.01
C PHE A 373 -3.89 12.93 28.21
N GLY A 374 -4.49 14.06 28.57
CA GLY A 374 -5.58 14.68 27.86
C GLY A 374 -6.87 13.83 27.84
N LYS A 375 -7.42 13.66 26.65
CA LYS A 375 -8.62 12.83 26.38
C LYS A 375 -8.28 11.71 25.39
N LEU A 376 -8.77 10.50 25.65
CA LEU A 376 -8.65 9.39 24.69
C LEU A 376 -9.51 9.60 23.45
N VAL A 377 -10.66 10.23 23.60
CA VAL A 377 -11.56 10.60 22.49
C VAL A 377 -11.88 12.09 22.56
N ALA A 378 -11.51 12.83 21.53
CA ALA A 378 -11.82 14.26 21.37
C ALA A 378 -12.51 14.47 20.03
N MET A 379 -13.75 13.98 19.91
CA MET A 379 -14.41 13.83 18.61
C MET A 379 -15.28 15.02 18.22
N GLY A 380 -15.91 15.70 19.19
CA GLY A 380 -16.93 16.72 18.93
C GLY A 380 -18.26 16.08 18.46
N PRO A 381 -19.00 16.69 17.53
CA PRO A 381 -20.27 16.14 17.05
C PRO A 381 -20.11 14.77 16.38
N THR A 382 -20.98 13.81 16.73
CA THR A 382 -20.94 12.42 16.28
C THR A 382 -22.30 11.95 15.75
N THR A 383 -22.87 12.68 14.82
CA THR A 383 -24.20 12.42 14.28
C THR A 383 -24.28 11.02 13.64
N GLY A 384 -25.13 10.18 14.21
CA GLY A 384 -25.36 8.80 13.71
C GLY A 384 -24.16 7.87 13.90
N PHE A 385 -23.19 8.20 14.74
CA PHE A 385 -22.08 7.29 15.04
C PHE A 385 -22.58 6.05 15.81
N THR A 386 -21.96 4.93 15.53
CA THR A 386 -22.08 3.71 16.33
C THR A 386 -20.83 3.52 17.16
N TRP A 387 -20.98 3.53 18.47
CA TRP A 387 -19.92 3.28 19.44
C TRP A 387 -20.21 1.98 20.17
N GLN A 388 -19.33 0.98 20.06
CA GLN A 388 -19.53 -0.28 20.79
C GLN A 388 -18.24 -1.05 21.01
N GLY A 389 -18.13 -1.74 22.12
CA GLY A 389 -17.07 -2.71 22.39
C GLY A 389 -15.66 -2.13 22.52
N ASN A 390 -15.48 -0.80 22.52
CA ASN A 390 -14.15 -0.22 22.69
C ASN A 390 -13.66 -0.44 24.12
N MET A 391 -12.35 -0.53 24.29
CA MET A 391 -11.71 -0.60 25.61
C MET A 391 -10.78 0.59 25.80
N LEU A 392 -10.96 1.29 26.92
CA LEU A 392 -10.19 2.48 27.30
C LEU A 392 -9.40 2.20 28.58
N TRP A 393 -8.14 2.71 28.62
CA TRP A 393 -7.28 2.56 29.80
C TRP A 393 -6.25 3.70 29.92
N GLY A 394 -5.74 3.88 31.14
CA GLY A 394 -4.71 4.86 31.48
C GLY A 394 -5.26 6.03 32.31
N ALA A 395 -4.44 7.04 32.56
CA ALA A 395 -4.83 8.22 33.36
C ALA A 395 -5.59 9.27 32.56
N ALA A 396 -5.54 9.24 31.22
CA ALA A 396 -6.28 10.15 30.34
C ALA A 396 -7.79 10.08 30.59
N ALA A 397 -8.50 11.18 30.42
CA ALA A 397 -9.97 11.18 30.46
C ALA A 397 -10.56 10.41 29.26
N ASP A 398 -11.76 9.82 29.44
CA ASP A 398 -12.44 9.10 28.36
C ASP A 398 -12.77 10.03 27.17
N GLY A 399 -13.18 11.26 27.45
CA GLY A 399 -13.52 12.27 26.47
C GLY A 399 -14.96 12.17 25.99
N ASP A 400 -15.18 12.33 24.69
CA ASP A 400 -16.50 12.51 24.08
C ASP A 400 -17.17 11.17 23.67
N ILE A 401 -16.61 10.03 24.07
CA ILE A 401 -17.20 8.71 23.80
C ILE A 401 -18.43 8.47 24.70
N PRO A 402 -19.60 8.07 24.15
CA PRO A 402 -20.80 7.89 24.94
C PRO A 402 -20.71 6.69 25.89
N THR A 403 -21.34 6.81 27.05
CA THR A 403 -21.52 5.69 27.99
C THR A 403 -22.20 4.50 27.27
N GLY A 404 -21.64 3.31 27.46
CA GLY A 404 -22.08 2.09 26.77
C GLY A 404 -21.35 1.81 25.45
N GLY A 405 -20.61 2.77 24.89
CA GLY A 405 -19.75 2.57 23.72
C GLY A 405 -18.40 1.96 24.05
N TYR A 406 -18.06 1.83 25.34
CA TYR A 406 -16.78 1.32 25.81
C TYR A 406 -16.83 0.67 27.19
N THR A 407 -15.77 -0.03 27.52
CA THR A 407 -15.45 -0.46 28.90
C THR A 407 -14.12 0.15 29.32
N ARG A 408 -14.00 0.60 30.58
CA ARG A 408 -12.74 1.09 31.12
C ARG A 408 -12.10 0.00 32.01
N ARG A 409 -11.08 -0.67 31.48
CA ARG A 409 -10.35 -1.73 32.17
C ARG A 409 -8.91 -1.81 31.69
N ASP A 410 -8.01 -2.22 32.58
CA ASP A 410 -6.63 -2.53 32.22
C ASP A 410 -6.61 -3.67 31.20
N PRO A 411 -6.13 -3.45 29.97
CA PRO A 411 -6.04 -4.47 28.94
C PRO A 411 -4.97 -5.51 29.20
N ALA A 412 -4.20 -5.38 30.27
CA ALA A 412 -3.13 -6.28 30.67
C ALA A 412 -2.14 -6.56 29.52
N LEU A 413 -1.57 -5.51 28.97
CA LEU A 413 -0.63 -5.58 27.84
C LEU A 413 0.78 -5.95 28.30
N ARG A 414 1.51 -6.68 27.45
CA ARG A 414 2.93 -6.94 27.61
C ARG A 414 3.71 -6.54 26.36
N ARG A 415 4.83 -5.86 26.57
CA ARG A 415 5.74 -5.48 25.49
C ARG A 415 6.54 -6.67 25.00
N GLY A 416 6.47 -6.97 23.71
CA GLY A 416 7.30 -7.96 23.02
C GLY A 416 8.72 -7.47 22.74
N ALA A 417 9.59 -8.38 22.28
CA ALA A 417 10.96 -8.05 21.90
C ALA A 417 11.05 -7.09 20.70
N ASP A 418 10.04 -7.08 19.86
CA ASP A 418 9.87 -6.17 18.73
C ASP A 418 9.32 -4.76 19.12
N GLY A 419 9.09 -4.55 20.42
CA GLY A 419 8.59 -3.30 20.96
C GLY A 419 7.06 -3.15 20.93
N ILE A 420 6.33 -4.12 20.37
CA ILE A 420 4.87 -4.10 20.27
C ILE A 420 4.24 -4.63 21.54
N PHE A 421 3.21 -3.94 22.02
CA PHE A 421 2.42 -4.38 23.15
C PHE A 421 1.28 -5.28 22.69
N ARG A 422 1.18 -6.46 23.27
CA ARG A 422 0.18 -7.49 22.97
C ARG A 422 -0.58 -7.91 24.21
N LEU A 423 -1.74 -8.50 24.01
CA LEU A 423 -2.59 -9.02 25.07
C LEU A 423 -1.84 -10.15 25.84
N THR A 424 -2.07 -10.24 27.13
CA THR A 424 -1.63 -11.38 27.95
C THR A 424 -2.79 -12.36 28.18
N ALA A 425 -2.51 -13.57 28.64
CA ALA A 425 -3.52 -14.61 28.90
C ALA A 425 -4.68 -14.18 29.83
N GLY A 426 -4.44 -13.18 30.68
CA GLY A 426 -5.44 -12.64 31.61
C GLY A 426 -6.15 -11.39 31.09
N SER A 427 -5.92 -10.98 29.83
CA SER A 427 -6.49 -9.77 29.32
C SER A 427 -8.03 -9.80 29.24
N PRO A 428 -8.70 -8.77 29.76
CA PRO A 428 -10.15 -8.67 29.63
C PRO A 428 -10.62 -8.32 28.20
N ALA A 429 -9.71 -8.08 27.28
CA ALA A 429 -10.01 -7.84 25.86
C ALA A 429 -10.28 -9.14 25.09
N ILE A 430 -9.82 -10.28 25.61
CA ILE A 430 -9.93 -11.59 24.93
C ILE A 430 -11.38 -12.01 24.77
N GLY A 431 -11.78 -12.30 23.51
CA GLY A 431 -13.10 -12.76 23.13
C GLY A 431 -14.23 -11.75 23.41
N ARG A 432 -13.90 -10.46 23.48
CA ARG A 432 -14.87 -9.42 23.88
C ARG A 432 -15.28 -8.45 22.78
N ALA A 433 -14.77 -8.60 21.58
CA ALA A 433 -15.24 -7.81 20.45
C ALA A 433 -16.73 -8.08 20.18
N THR A 434 -17.43 -7.03 19.88
CA THR A 434 -18.91 -7.03 19.79
C THR A 434 -19.41 -6.95 18.37
N LEU A 435 -18.54 -6.50 17.44
CA LEU A 435 -18.92 -6.25 16.05
C LEU A 435 -18.38 -7.34 15.11
N ALA A 436 -19.27 -8.18 14.58
CA ALA A 436 -18.89 -9.13 13.54
C ALA A 436 -18.51 -8.40 12.24
N ARG A 437 -17.25 -8.52 11.80
CA ARG A 437 -16.78 -7.96 10.52
C ARG A 437 -16.07 -9.05 9.72
N PRO A 438 -16.78 -9.79 8.87
CA PRO A 438 -16.20 -10.87 8.07
C PRO A 438 -15.03 -10.44 7.20
N ALA A 439 -14.98 -9.17 6.80
CA ALA A 439 -13.86 -8.63 6.00
C ALA A 439 -12.54 -8.46 6.77
N VAL A 440 -12.57 -8.52 8.11
CA VAL A 440 -11.37 -8.45 8.96
C VAL A 440 -11.07 -9.87 9.44
N THR A 441 -10.22 -10.59 8.73
CA THR A 441 -9.98 -12.03 8.93
C THR A 441 -8.76 -12.36 9.76
N GLU A 442 -7.84 -11.40 9.88
CA GLU A 442 -6.56 -11.55 10.57
C GLU A 442 -6.35 -10.39 11.54
N ASP A 443 -5.46 -10.58 12.47
CA ASP A 443 -4.98 -9.55 13.38
C ASP A 443 -3.72 -8.82 12.82
N ILE A 444 -3.14 -7.92 13.62
CA ILE A 444 -1.92 -7.17 13.24
C ILE A 444 -0.71 -8.09 13.04
N ASP A 445 -0.62 -9.16 13.80
CA ASP A 445 0.48 -10.14 13.74
C ASP A 445 0.29 -11.21 12.65
N GLY A 446 -0.86 -11.21 11.96
CA GLY A 446 -1.17 -12.17 10.91
C GLY A 446 -1.86 -13.44 11.40
N HIS A 447 -2.26 -13.51 12.65
CA HIS A 447 -3.04 -14.63 13.16
C HIS A 447 -4.50 -14.51 12.74
N PRO A 448 -5.18 -15.63 12.45
CA PRO A 448 -6.58 -15.57 12.06
C PRO A 448 -7.46 -15.16 13.26
N ARG A 449 -8.41 -14.27 13.01
CA ARG A 449 -9.45 -13.93 13.98
C ARG A 449 -10.56 -14.97 13.95
N GLY A 450 -10.81 -15.59 15.09
CA GLY A 450 -11.88 -16.56 15.28
C GLY A 450 -13.27 -15.95 15.36
N SER A 451 -14.21 -16.73 15.89
CA SER A 451 -15.60 -16.28 16.14
C SER A 451 -15.72 -15.40 17.39
N ALA A 452 -14.90 -15.66 18.40
CA ALA A 452 -14.80 -14.85 19.62
C ALA A 452 -13.53 -13.98 19.48
N ARG A 453 -13.67 -12.81 18.87
CA ARG A 453 -12.58 -11.92 18.55
C ARG A 453 -12.17 -11.06 19.72
N ASP A 454 -10.92 -10.67 19.74
CA ASP A 454 -10.37 -9.80 20.75
C ASP A 454 -10.54 -8.32 20.41
N ILE A 455 -10.60 -7.48 21.43
CA ILE A 455 -10.62 -6.01 21.25
C ILE A 455 -9.19 -5.54 20.99
N GLY A 456 -9.06 -4.61 20.01
CA GLY A 456 -7.77 -4.09 19.59
C GLY A 456 -7.16 -4.83 18.39
N ALA A 457 -5.94 -4.46 18.03
CA ALA A 457 -5.28 -4.96 16.82
C ALA A 457 -4.73 -6.38 16.96
N ASP A 458 -4.48 -6.84 18.17
CA ASP A 458 -3.93 -8.15 18.50
C ASP A 458 -5.02 -9.18 18.80
N GLU A 459 -4.85 -10.41 18.37
CA GLU A 459 -5.62 -11.58 18.76
C GLU A 459 -4.73 -12.45 19.64
N TYR A 460 -5.10 -12.62 20.89
CA TYR A 460 -4.27 -13.33 21.86
C TYR A 460 -3.95 -14.76 21.42
N THR A 461 -2.66 -15.04 21.33
CA THR A 461 -2.13 -16.38 21.08
C THR A 461 -0.76 -16.54 21.73
N THR A 462 -0.34 -17.79 21.96
CA THR A 462 1.02 -18.13 22.37
C THR A 462 1.96 -18.37 21.17
N ALA A 463 1.43 -18.35 19.95
CA ALA A 463 2.22 -18.48 18.74
C ALA A 463 3.07 -17.23 18.48
N ALA A 464 4.20 -17.41 17.81
CA ALA A 464 5.02 -16.30 17.39
C ALA A 464 4.30 -15.46 16.31
N PRO A 465 4.48 -14.13 16.30
CA PRO A 465 3.93 -13.28 15.26
C PRO A 465 4.38 -13.71 13.86
N LEU A 466 3.44 -13.78 12.92
CA LEU A 466 3.70 -14.03 11.50
C LEU A 466 4.09 -12.74 10.77
N ARG A 467 3.70 -11.59 11.31
CA ARG A 467 4.07 -10.25 10.88
C ARG A 467 4.63 -9.47 12.07
N ARG A 468 5.48 -8.51 11.77
CA ARG A 468 6.06 -7.58 12.74
C ARG A 468 6.35 -6.24 12.07
N PRO A 469 6.62 -5.18 12.82
CA PRO A 469 7.14 -3.95 12.23
C PRO A 469 8.36 -4.23 11.36
N LEU A 470 8.35 -3.64 10.16
CA LEU A 470 9.43 -3.82 9.20
C LEU A 470 10.69 -3.05 9.64
N THR A 471 11.82 -3.57 9.22
CA THR A 471 13.14 -2.96 9.33
C THR A 471 13.76 -2.78 7.94
N ALA A 472 14.84 -2.03 7.84
CA ALA A 472 15.56 -1.86 6.58
C ALA A 472 16.05 -3.20 5.96
N ALA A 473 16.19 -4.25 6.76
CA ALA A 473 16.54 -5.59 6.26
C ALA A 473 15.38 -6.29 5.52
N ASP A 474 14.13 -5.88 5.77
CA ASP A 474 12.93 -6.49 5.21
C ASP A 474 12.51 -5.87 3.87
N VAL A 475 13.07 -4.72 3.52
CA VAL A 475 12.66 -3.86 2.41
C VAL A 475 13.86 -3.36 1.59
N GLY A 476 13.57 -2.67 0.48
CA GLY A 476 14.63 -2.10 -0.36
C GLY A 476 15.38 -3.11 -1.21
N PRO A 477 16.46 -2.70 -1.91
CA PRO A 477 17.11 -3.50 -2.95
C PRO A 477 17.65 -4.85 -2.46
N ASN A 478 18.04 -4.94 -1.21
CA ASN A 478 18.65 -6.14 -0.63
C ASN A 478 17.67 -7.04 0.13
N ALA A 479 16.40 -6.66 0.21
CA ALA A 479 15.37 -7.49 0.85
C ALA A 479 15.24 -8.87 0.17
N PRO A 480 14.85 -9.89 0.92
CA PRO A 480 14.62 -11.24 0.42
C PRO A 480 13.50 -11.34 -0.63
#